data_b37732af4b0842b9fbc00421a9969ed1
#
_entry.id   b37732af4b0842b9fbc00421a9969ed1
#
_cell.length_a   1.000
_cell.length_b   1.000
_cell.length_c   1.000
_cell.angle_alpha   90.00
_cell.angle_beta   90.00
_cell.angle_gamma   90.00
#
_symmetry.space_group_name_H-M   'P 1'
#
loop_
_entity.id
_entity.type
_entity.pdbx_description
1 polymer ?
#
loop_
_entity_poly.entity_id
_entity_poly.type
_entity_poly.pdbx_seq_one_letter_code
_entity_poly.pdbx_strand_id
1 'polypeptide(L)'
;CSSDLNMSQSSNDVIPSAIHVSASIAAHTRLLPALSHLHELLLKRAKELSNITKTGRTHLMDAMPITMGQEVGGWAAQIKACIESINKQLSGIQAIVIGGTAVGTGINAHPEFAQKLTTVLGQKVNIKFNICENRFAGMGSQDAAVALSGQLKTLAVSLMKIANDLRWMNSGPLAGLGEISLPMLQPGSSIMPGKVNPVIPEAVAMICAQVMGNDLTITVAGQSGNFQLNVMLPVIAYNLLQSIDLLSNAAIELADKAIAGFTVNKARIDEQLSKNPILVTALNTVIGYELGAKIAKTAYQKGVPLIDVAKELTELSEEELNRLLDPEKLTKGGIPE
;
A
#
# COMPACT_ATOMS: atom_id res chain seq x y z
N CYS A 1 41.97 3.23 26.58
CA CYS A 1 41.51 4.63 26.35
C CYS A 1 40.42 4.66 25.28
N SER A 2 39.43 5.55 25.37
CA SER A 2 38.35 5.64 24.36
C SER A 2 38.91 5.99 22.97
N SER A 3 40.01 6.72 22.89
CA SER A 3 40.71 7.04 21.64
C SER A 3 41.25 5.80 20.93
N ASP A 4 41.67 4.79 21.64
CA ASP A 4 42.21 3.56 21.05
C ASP A 4 41.11 2.69 20.41
N LEU A 5 39.91 2.72 21.02
CA LEU A 5 38.71 2.01 20.50
C LEU A 5 38.15 2.68 19.23
N ASN A 6 38.35 3.99 19.08
CA ASN A 6 37.84 4.79 17.97
C ASN A 6 38.90 5.11 16.89
N MET A 7 39.97 4.37 16.86
CA MET A 7 40.97 4.53 15.79
C MET A 7 40.34 4.33 14.41
N SER A 8 40.74 5.18 13.48
CA SER A 8 40.20 5.18 12.10
C SER A 8 38.75 5.56 11.96
N GLN A 9 38.11 6.14 12.96
CA GLN A 9 36.70 6.48 13.00
C GLN A 9 36.46 7.91 13.48
N SER A 10 35.32 8.47 13.08
CA SER A 10 34.71 9.69 13.62
C SER A 10 33.21 9.50 13.77
N SER A 11 32.54 10.21 14.67
CA SER A 11 31.08 10.26 14.67
C SER A 11 30.53 10.72 13.32
N ASN A 12 31.30 11.50 12.58
CA ASN A 12 30.90 12.09 11.30
C ASN A 12 30.75 11.06 10.17
N ASP A 13 31.49 9.96 10.19
CA ASP A 13 31.35 8.85 9.23
C ASP A 13 30.62 7.63 9.84
N VAL A 14 30.77 7.39 11.15
CA VAL A 14 30.13 6.25 11.81
C VAL A 14 28.61 6.40 11.92
N ILE A 15 28.10 7.56 12.35
CA ILE A 15 26.66 7.74 12.57
C ILE A 15 25.84 7.64 11.27
N PRO A 16 26.19 8.35 10.16
CA PRO A 16 25.47 8.16 8.89
C PRO A 16 25.58 6.72 8.38
N SER A 17 26.75 6.09 8.53
CA SER A 17 26.90 4.67 8.17
C SER A 17 26.02 3.76 9.01
N ALA A 18 25.90 4.01 10.33
CA ALA A 18 25.03 3.25 11.23
C ALA A 18 23.53 3.41 10.86
N ILE A 19 23.10 4.59 10.46
CA ILE A 19 21.73 4.83 9.95
C ILE A 19 21.48 3.97 8.72
N HIS A 20 22.37 4.00 7.74
CA HIS A 20 22.27 3.23 6.52
C HIS A 20 22.24 1.71 6.79
N VAL A 21 23.12 1.22 7.65
CA VAL A 21 23.18 -0.19 8.04
C VAL A 21 21.91 -0.61 8.77
N SER A 22 21.45 0.16 9.75
CA SER A 22 20.25 -0.15 10.53
C SER A 22 19.00 -0.15 9.65
N ALA A 23 18.85 0.84 8.76
CA ALA A 23 17.73 0.90 7.82
C ALA A 23 17.74 -0.27 6.84
N SER A 24 18.92 -0.64 6.31
CA SER A 24 19.09 -1.82 5.45
C SER A 24 18.69 -3.10 6.14
N ILE A 25 19.18 -3.33 7.36
CA ILE A 25 18.84 -4.53 8.15
C ILE A 25 17.33 -4.57 8.40
N ALA A 26 16.75 -3.47 8.91
CA ALA A 26 15.33 -3.42 9.21
C ALA A 26 14.44 -3.64 7.96
N ALA A 27 14.84 -3.08 6.81
CA ALA A 27 14.12 -3.30 5.56
C ALA A 27 14.18 -4.76 5.10
N HIS A 28 15.35 -5.38 5.11
CA HIS A 28 15.52 -6.77 4.66
C HIS A 28 14.95 -7.81 5.62
N THR A 29 15.04 -7.58 6.93
CA THR A 29 14.63 -8.59 7.94
C THR A 29 13.19 -8.45 8.40
N ARG A 30 12.57 -7.29 8.21
CA ARG A 30 11.20 -7.01 8.69
C ARG A 30 10.27 -6.52 7.59
N LEU A 31 10.59 -5.40 6.93
CA LEU A 31 9.65 -4.76 6.00
C LEU A 31 9.38 -5.61 4.75
N LEU A 32 10.42 -6.02 4.04
CA LEU A 32 10.25 -6.80 2.81
C LEU A 32 9.56 -8.15 3.04
N PRO A 33 9.89 -8.93 4.09
CA PRO A 33 9.14 -10.13 4.43
C PRO A 33 7.67 -9.86 4.76
N ALA A 34 7.37 -8.80 5.52
CA ALA A 34 6.00 -8.42 5.85
C ALA A 34 5.18 -8.03 4.61
N LEU A 35 5.78 -7.28 3.68
CA LEU A 35 5.15 -6.92 2.42
C LEU A 35 4.95 -8.12 1.49
N SER A 36 5.91 -9.03 1.45
CA SER A 36 5.79 -10.27 0.67
C SER A 36 4.63 -11.12 1.21
N HIS A 37 4.52 -11.28 2.51
CA HIS A 37 3.40 -11.98 3.16
C HIS A 37 2.05 -11.33 2.81
N LEU A 38 1.94 -10.01 2.94
CA LEU A 38 0.71 -9.29 2.56
C LEU A 38 0.38 -9.50 1.07
N HIS A 39 1.38 -9.39 0.19
CA HIS A 39 1.20 -9.57 -1.25
C HIS A 39 0.71 -10.98 -1.61
N GLU A 40 1.34 -12.01 -1.06
CA GLU A 40 0.95 -13.42 -1.28
C GLU A 40 -0.48 -13.69 -0.81
N LEU A 41 -0.84 -13.17 0.36
CA LEU A 41 -2.18 -13.32 0.89
C LEU A 41 -3.23 -12.59 0.04
N LEU A 42 -2.92 -11.37 -0.43
CA LEU A 42 -3.79 -10.64 -1.36
C LEU A 42 -4.00 -11.42 -2.67
N LEU A 43 -2.95 -12.01 -3.25
CA LEU A 43 -3.08 -12.86 -4.45
C LEU A 43 -3.96 -14.08 -4.19
N LYS A 44 -3.78 -14.75 -3.06
CA LYS A 44 -4.61 -15.89 -2.65
C LYS A 44 -6.08 -15.47 -2.55
N ARG A 45 -6.37 -14.38 -1.84
CA ARG A 45 -7.74 -13.86 -1.67
C ARG A 45 -8.33 -13.41 -3.01
N ALA A 46 -7.56 -12.75 -3.87
CA ALA A 46 -8.02 -12.36 -5.20
C ALA A 46 -8.48 -13.58 -6.03
N LYS A 47 -7.76 -14.70 -5.94
CA LYS A 47 -8.14 -15.94 -6.60
C LYS A 47 -9.43 -16.54 -6.01
N GLU A 48 -9.54 -16.60 -4.69
CA GLU A 48 -10.74 -17.12 -3.98
C GLU A 48 -12.00 -16.31 -4.31
N LEU A 49 -11.85 -15.00 -4.52
CA LEU A 49 -12.93 -14.05 -4.74
C LEU A 49 -13.19 -13.74 -6.23
N SER A 50 -12.55 -14.48 -7.14
CA SER A 50 -12.61 -14.23 -8.59
C SER A 50 -14.02 -14.36 -9.19
N ASN A 51 -14.89 -15.16 -8.58
CA ASN A 51 -16.26 -15.43 -9.05
C ASN A 51 -17.32 -14.55 -8.34
N ILE A 52 -16.91 -13.58 -7.53
CA ILE A 52 -17.84 -12.71 -6.84
C ILE A 52 -17.93 -11.40 -7.61
N THR A 53 -18.95 -11.28 -8.44
CA THR A 53 -19.26 -10.07 -9.19
C THR A 53 -19.95 -9.06 -8.28
N LYS A 54 -19.52 -7.81 -8.34
CA LYS A 54 -20.05 -6.70 -7.53
C LYS A 54 -20.14 -5.42 -8.37
N THR A 55 -20.89 -4.45 -7.88
CA THR A 55 -20.88 -3.09 -8.43
C THR A 55 -19.51 -2.45 -8.21
N GLY A 56 -18.83 -2.04 -9.29
CA GLY A 56 -17.67 -1.16 -9.22
C GLY A 56 -18.10 0.26 -8.84
N ARG A 57 -17.16 1.07 -8.33
CA ARG A 57 -17.47 2.46 -7.93
C ARG A 57 -16.41 3.43 -8.42
N THR A 58 -16.88 4.54 -8.98
CA THR A 58 -16.06 5.73 -9.26
C THR A 58 -16.73 6.93 -8.62
N HIS A 59 -15.95 7.83 -8.00
CA HIS A 59 -16.50 8.93 -7.19
C HIS A 59 -17.44 8.47 -6.06
N LEU A 60 -17.29 7.22 -5.57
CA LEU A 60 -18.21 6.51 -4.69
C LEU A 60 -19.63 6.29 -5.27
N MET A 61 -19.83 6.59 -6.55
CA MET A 61 -21.07 6.32 -7.27
C MET A 61 -20.99 4.96 -7.97
N ASP A 62 -22.16 4.31 -8.12
CA ASP A 62 -22.27 3.05 -8.83
C ASP A 62 -21.72 3.14 -10.26
N ALA A 63 -20.96 2.13 -10.65
CA ALA A 63 -20.34 2.01 -11.96
C ALA A 63 -20.51 0.60 -12.54
N MET A 64 -19.77 0.28 -13.59
CA MET A 64 -19.80 -1.03 -14.22
C MET A 64 -19.35 -2.15 -13.25
N PRO A 65 -19.79 -3.39 -13.47
CA PRO A 65 -19.41 -4.53 -12.65
C PRO A 65 -17.93 -4.82 -12.71
N ILE A 66 -17.40 -5.25 -11.58
CA ILE A 66 -16.08 -5.86 -11.43
C ILE A 66 -16.22 -7.15 -10.61
N THR A 67 -15.20 -7.99 -10.60
CA THR A 67 -15.14 -9.03 -9.57
C THR A 67 -14.42 -8.49 -8.31
N MET A 68 -14.80 -8.98 -7.14
CA MET A 68 -14.06 -8.69 -5.90
C MET A 68 -12.61 -9.18 -6.00
N GLY A 69 -12.36 -10.26 -6.75
CA GLY A 69 -11.01 -10.71 -7.06
C GLY A 69 -10.19 -9.70 -7.85
N GLN A 70 -10.79 -8.99 -8.82
CA GLN A 70 -10.12 -7.91 -9.55
C GLN A 70 -9.75 -6.74 -8.64
N GLU A 71 -10.63 -6.37 -7.73
CA GLU A 71 -10.38 -5.30 -6.75
C GLU A 71 -9.21 -5.65 -5.81
N VAL A 72 -9.25 -6.82 -5.18
CA VAL A 72 -8.18 -7.31 -4.30
C VAL A 72 -6.87 -7.54 -5.08
N GLY A 73 -6.96 -8.01 -6.33
CA GLY A 73 -5.81 -8.14 -7.24
C GLY A 73 -5.15 -6.80 -7.56
N GLY A 74 -5.93 -5.73 -7.67
CA GLY A 74 -5.42 -4.36 -7.80
C GLY A 74 -4.58 -3.94 -6.59
N TRP A 75 -5.03 -4.27 -5.37
CA TRP A 75 -4.24 -4.03 -4.15
C TRP A 75 -2.94 -4.83 -4.13
N ALA A 76 -2.99 -6.11 -4.55
CA ALA A 76 -1.78 -6.93 -4.66
C ALA A 76 -0.76 -6.31 -5.62
N ALA A 77 -1.20 -5.78 -6.76
CA ALA A 77 -0.33 -5.13 -7.73
C ALA A 77 0.32 -3.85 -7.16
N GLN A 78 -0.42 -3.04 -6.38
CA GLN A 78 0.13 -1.87 -5.69
C GLN A 78 1.23 -2.25 -4.69
N ILE A 79 1.01 -3.28 -3.87
CA ILE A 79 2.02 -3.76 -2.90
C ILE A 79 3.25 -4.31 -3.62
N LYS A 80 3.08 -5.07 -4.70
CA LYS A 80 4.20 -5.55 -5.53
C LYS A 80 5.06 -4.39 -6.06
N ALA A 81 4.44 -3.38 -6.62
CA ALA A 81 5.14 -2.20 -7.12
C ALA A 81 5.93 -1.46 -6.01
N CYS A 82 5.36 -1.39 -4.79
CA CYS A 82 6.06 -0.83 -3.63
C CYS A 82 7.28 -1.67 -3.23
N ILE A 83 7.17 -3.01 -3.19
CA ILE A 83 8.29 -3.92 -2.91
C ILE A 83 9.43 -3.69 -3.92
N GLU A 84 9.12 -3.64 -5.22
CA GLU A 84 10.09 -3.42 -6.28
C GLU A 84 10.78 -2.06 -6.16
N SER A 85 10.02 -1.01 -5.84
CA SER A 85 10.54 0.35 -5.67
C SER A 85 11.43 0.48 -4.44
N ILE A 86 11.05 -0.11 -3.31
CA ILE A 86 11.87 -0.15 -2.09
C ILE A 86 13.18 -0.89 -2.36
N ASN A 87 13.13 -2.06 -3.00
CA ASN A 87 14.34 -2.83 -3.34
C ASN A 87 15.33 -2.02 -4.20
N LYS A 88 14.84 -1.22 -5.15
CA LYS A 88 15.68 -0.34 -5.96
C LYS A 88 16.40 0.72 -5.10
N GLN A 89 15.72 1.29 -4.11
CA GLN A 89 16.29 2.31 -3.23
C GLN A 89 17.29 1.75 -2.22
N LEU A 90 17.17 0.46 -1.85
CA LEU A 90 18.11 -0.16 -0.91
C LEU A 90 19.56 -0.14 -1.40
N SER A 91 19.82 -0.16 -2.71
CA SER A 91 21.18 -0.05 -3.24
C SER A 91 21.87 1.26 -2.83
N GLY A 92 21.13 2.37 -2.78
CA GLY A 92 21.67 3.66 -2.33
C GLY A 92 21.94 3.69 -0.83
N ILE A 93 21.03 3.15 -0.02
CA ILE A 93 21.20 3.10 1.45
C ILE A 93 22.28 2.10 1.89
N GLN A 94 22.65 1.15 1.05
CA GLN A 94 23.75 0.20 1.29
C GLN A 94 25.13 0.77 0.98
N ALA A 95 25.22 1.97 0.41
CA ALA A 95 26.47 2.72 0.25
C ALA A 95 26.76 3.50 1.55
N ILE A 96 27.84 3.16 2.25
CA ILE A 96 28.23 3.76 3.54
C ILE A 96 29.48 4.58 3.45
N VAL A 97 29.58 5.62 4.28
CA VAL A 97 30.69 6.60 4.24
C VAL A 97 31.84 6.26 5.19
N ILE A 98 31.77 5.09 5.83
CA ILE A 98 32.77 4.66 6.78
C ILE A 98 34.20 4.75 6.21
N GLY A 99 35.16 5.15 7.03
CA GLY A 99 36.54 5.42 6.63
C GLY A 99 36.74 6.84 6.05
N GLY A 100 35.67 7.68 6.00
CA GLY A 100 35.78 9.11 5.69
C GLY A 100 36.38 9.93 6.83
N THR A 101 36.27 9.39 8.05
CA THR A 101 36.70 10.01 9.30
C THR A 101 36.08 11.41 9.52
N ALA A 102 36.84 12.43 9.79
CA ALA A 102 36.33 13.73 10.21
C ALA A 102 35.54 14.47 9.11
N VAL A 103 36.05 14.49 7.88
CA VAL A 103 35.54 15.34 6.80
C VAL A 103 35.46 14.66 5.43
N GLY A 104 35.74 13.36 5.35
CA GLY A 104 35.69 12.59 4.08
C GLY A 104 37.04 12.20 3.51
N THR A 105 38.15 12.81 4.00
CA THR A 105 39.52 12.53 3.51
C THR A 105 40.09 11.21 4.00
N GLY A 106 39.53 10.64 5.09
CA GLY A 106 40.07 9.42 5.68
C GLY A 106 41.34 9.63 6.49
N ILE A 107 41.56 10.83 7.01
CA ILE A 107 42.73 11.13 7.83
C ILE A 107 42.85 10.13 9.00
N ASN A 108 44.06 9.60 9.23
CA ASN A 108 44.38 8.62 10.26
C ASN A 108 43.65 7.27 10.14
N ALA A 109 42.98 6.98 9.02
CA ALA A 109 42.40 5.68 8.73
C ALA A 109 43.34 4.82 7.88
N HIS A 110 43.44 3.51 8.22
CA HIS A 110 44.18 2.58 7.35
C HIS A 110 43.47 2.49 5.98
N PRO A 111 44.19 2.50 4.85
CA PRO A 111 43.60 2.51 3.49
C PRO A 111 42.60 1.37 3.25
N GLU A 112 42.80 0.19 3.82
CA GLU A 112 41.91 -0.97 3.67
C GLU A 112 40.80 -1.04 4.71
N PHE A 113 40.72 -0.12 5.69
CA PHE A 113 39.77 -0.19 6.79
C PHE A 113 38.32 -0.26 6.28
N ALA A 114 37.88 0.66 5.45
CA ALA A 114 36.55 0.71 4.93
C ALA A 114 36.15 -0.57 4.15
N GLN A 115 37.06 -1.07 3.32
CA GLN A 115 36.84 -2.27 2.51
C GLN A 115 36.70 -3.52 3.41
N LYS A 116 37.56 -3.68 4.39
CA LYS A 116 37.50 -4.81 5.33
C LYS A 116 36.24 -4.74 6.17
N LEU A 117 35.87 -3.55 6.66
CA LEU A 117 34.68 -3.34 7.47
C LEU A 117 33.40 -3.68 6.68
N THR A 118 33.23 -3.16 5.46
CA THR A 118 32.06 -3.46 4.62
C THR A 118 31.93 -4.95 4.32
N THR A 119 33.06 -5.64 4.09
CA THR A 119 33.10 -7.08 3.83
C THR A 119 32.65 -7.88 5.07
N VAL A 120 33.25 -7.60 6.23
CA VAL A 120 32.94 -8.32 7.49
C VAL A 120 31.51 -8.02 7.93
N LEU A 121 31.07 -6.78 7.83
CA LEU A 121 29.70 -6.40 8.16
C LEU A 121 28.70 -7.13 7.24
N GLY A 122 28.96 -7.14 5.93
CA GLY A 122 28.11 -7.81 4.96
C GLY A 122 27.97 -9.31 5.23
N GLN A 123 29.07 -9.97 5.59
CA GLN A 123 29.05 -11.39 6.00
C GLN A 123 28.22 -11.62 7.28
N LYS A 124 28.35 -10.73 8.28
CA LYS A 124 27.63 -10.87 9.56
C LYS A 124 26.12 -10.73 9.44
N VAL A 125 25.63 -9.85 8.56
CA VAL A 125 24.21 -9.55 8.43
C VAL A 125 23.58 -10.09 7.13
N ASN A 126 24.38 -10.76 6.31
CA ASN A 126 23.98 -11.28 4.99
C ASN A 126 23.36 -10.20 4.06
N ILE A 127 23.92 -9.00 4.10
CA ILE A 127 23.54 -7.86 3.26
C ILE A 127 24.82 -7.24 2.69
N LYS A 128 24.87 -7.04 1.38
CA LYS A 128 26.04 -6.43 0.74
C LYS A 128 26.06 -4.93 1.01
N PHE A 129 27.14 -4.45 1.62
CA PHE A 129 27.43 -3.02 1.74
C PHE A 129 28.57 -2.62 0.81
N ASN A 130 28.51 -1.40 0.29
CA ASN A 130 29.52 -0.81 -0.55
C ASN A 130 30.09 0.46 0.12
N ILE A 131 31.29 0.83 -0.25
CA ILE A 131 31.83 2.14 0.14
C ILE A 131 31.17 3.18 -0.74
N CYS A 132 30.71 4.30 -0.15
CA CYS A 132 30.20 5.44 -0.91
C CYS A 132 31.28 5.96 -1.88
N GLU A 133 30.92 6.15 -3.13
CA GLU A 133 31.81 6.60 -4.19
C GLU A 133 32.44 7.96 -3.85
N ASN A 134 31.65 8.87 -3.33
CA ASN A 134 32.10 10.18 -2.87
C ASN A 134 31.74 10.39 -1.39
N ARG A 135 32.68 10.23 -0.49
CA ARG A 135 32.47 10.38 0.95
C ARG A 135 32.10 11.81 1.34
N PHE A 136 32.55 12.83 0.62
CA PHE A 136 32.19 14.23 0.91
C PHE A 136 30.70 14.46 0.70
N ALA A 137 30.12 13.92 -0.38
CA ALA A 137 28.70 13.96 -0.63
C ALA A 137 27.92 13.15 0.44
N GLY A 138 28.32 11.91 0.69
CA GLY A 138 27.58 11.02 1.62
C GLY A 138 27.66 11.42 3.08
N MET A 139 28.65 12.22 3.51
CA MET A 139 28.74 12.75 4.88
C MET A 139 27.89 14.02 5.05
N GLY A 140 27.92 14.92 4.06
CA GLY A 140 27.20 16.20 4.10
C GLY A 140 25.73 16.08 3.75
N SER A 141 25.34 15.10 2.92
CA SER A 141 23.96 14.86 2.52
C SER A 141 23.40 13.54 3.07
N GLN A 142 22.07 13.43 3.09
CA GLN A 142 21.36 12.22 3.48
C GLN A 142 20.35 11.79 2.40
N ASP A 143 20.69 12.01 1.14
CA ASP A 143 19.80 11.81 -0.01
C ASP A 143 19.29 10.38 -0.12
N ALA A 144 20.13 9.38 0.21
CA ALA A 144 19.70 7.97 0.21
C ALA A 144 18.63 7.68 1.28
N ALA A 145 18.75 8.29 2.46
CA ALA A 145 17.74 8.18 3.52
C ALA A 145 16.44 8.89 3.12
N VAL A 146 16.51 10.07 2.53
CA VAL A 146 15.35 10.81 2.00
C VAL A 146 14.67 10.03 0.88
N ALA A 147 15.43 9.46 -0.06
CA ALA A 147 14.88 8.66 -1.15
C ALA A 147 14.16 7.39 -0.65
N LEU A 148 14.75 6.67 0.31
CA LEU A 148 14.10 5.52 0.93
C LEU A 148 12.82 5.95 1.66
N SER A 149 12.86 7.02 2.43
CA SER A 149 11.69 7.59 3.11
C SER A 149 10.57 7.93 2.13
N GLY A 150 10.87 8.50 0.97
CA GLY A 150 9.90 8.76 -0.09
C GLY A 150 9.21 7.49 -0.61
N GLN A 151 9.92 6.35 -0.67
CA GLN A 151 9.31 5.06 -1.02
C GLN A 151 8.44 4.51 0.12
N LEU A 152 8.85 4.68 1.37
CA LEU A 152 8.03 4.33 2.54
C LEU A 152 6.73 5.16 2.58
N LYS A 153 6.78 6.43 2.22
CA LYS A 153 5.59 7.27 2.04
C LYS A 153 4.70 6.74 0.91
N THR A 154 5.25 6.36 -0.23
CA THR A 154 4.48 5.76 -1.33
C THR A 154 3.75 4.48 -0.89
N LEU A 155 4.43 3.62 -0.13
CA LEU A 155 3.81 2.44 0.48
C LEU A 155 2.69 2.84 1.44
N ALA A 156 2.90 3.85 2.29
CA ALA A 156 1.87 4.35 3.21
C ALA A 156 0.62 4.84 2.45
N VAL A 157 0.79 5.53 1.30
CA VAL A 157 -0.34 5.94 0.45
C VAL A 157 -1.12 4.73 -0.06
N SER A 158 -0.44 3.69 -0.53
CA SER A 158 -1.09 2.46 -0.99
C SER A 158 -1.83 1.73 0.13
N LEU A 159 -1.22 1.58 1.30
CA LEU A 159 -1.86 0.95 2.47
C LEU A 159 -3.04 1.76 2.98
N MET A 160 -2.96 3.10 2.98
CA MET A 160 -4.06 3.99 3.34
C MET A 160 -5.27 3.78 2.42
N LYS A 161 -5.04 3.67 1.10
CA LYS A 161 -6.10 3.39 0.11
C LYS A 161 -6.76 2.05 0.40
N ILE A 162 -5.99 0.99 0.61
CA ILE A 162 -6.52 -0.36 0.90
C ILE A 162 -7.31 -0.34 2.22
N ALA A 163 -6.78 0.29 3.26
CA ALA A 163 -7.47 0.41 4.55
C ALA A 163 -8.80 1.16 4.43
N ASN A 164 -8.86 2.24 3.65
CA ASN A 164 -10.09 2.98 3.43
C ASN A 164 -11.11 2.21 2.60
N ASP A 165 -10.69 1.47 1.56
CA ASP A 165 -11.60 0.60 0.81
C ASP A 165 -12.22 -0.47 1.72
N LEU A 166 -11.42 -1.14 2.55
CA LEU A 166 -11.91 -2.12 3.52
C LEU A 166 -12.92 -1.51 4.49
N ARG A 167 -12.68 -0.27 4.97
CA ARG A 167 -13.62 0.44 5.85
C ARG A 167 -14.94 0.75 5.14
N TRP A 168 -14.89 1.19 3.88
CA TRP A 168 -16.08 1.43 3.07
C TRP A 168 -16.86 0.14 2.82
N MET A 169 -16.18 -0.93 2.37
CA MET A 169 -16.82 -2.22 2.09
C MET A 169 -17.46 -2.83 3.34
N ASN A 170 -16.87 -2.62 4.53
CA ASN A 170 -17.40 -3.09 5.82
C ASN A 170 -18.43 -2.15 6.45
N SER A 171 -18.69 -0.97 5.88
CA SER A 171 -19.57 0.03 6.49
C SER A 171 -21.02 -0.47 6.61
N GLY A 172 -21.66 -0.11 7.69
CA GLY A 172 -23.04 -0.51 7.94
C GLY A 172 -23.26 -1.23 9.28
N PRO A 173 -23.92 -2.38 9.33
CA PRO A 173 -24.30 -3.31 8.25
C PRO A 173 -25.53 -2.92 7.42
N LEU A 174 -26.43 -2.09 7.93
CA LEU A 174 -27.68 -1.77 7.23
C LEU A 174 -27.62 -0.47 6.43
N ALA A 175 -27.11 0.60 7.06
CA ALA A 175 -27.07 1.95 6.46
C ALA A 175 -25.79 2.24 5.63
N GLY A 176 -24.90 1.28 5.51
CA GLY A 176 -23.67 1.39 4.71
C GLY A 176 -23.66 0.38 3.56
N LEU A 177 -22.45 0.16 2.97
CA LEU A 177 -22.28 -0.76 1.86
C LEU A 177 -22.51 -2.22 2.27
N GLY A 178 -21.89 -2.65 3.36
CA GLY A 178 -22.07 -3.99 3.91
C GLY A 178 -21.63 -5.12 2.98
N GLU A 179 -20.66 -4.89 2.10
CA GLU A 179 -20.17 -5.90 1.15
C GLU A 179 -19.36 -7.02 1.81
N ILE A 180 -18.64 -6.65 2.87
CA ILE A 180 -17.83 -7.56 3.67
C ILE A 180 -18.12 -7.39 5.16
N SER A 181 -17.70 -8.38 5.95
CA SER A 181 -17.64 -8.30 7.40
C SER A 181 -16.23 -8.62 7.86
N LEU A 182 -15.57 -7.65 8.49
CA LEU A 182 -14.25 -7.82 9.10
C LEU A 182 -14.35 -8.62 10.40
N PRO A 183 -13.26 -9.32 10.81
CA PRO A 183 -13.22 -10.05 12.07
C PRO A 183 -13.49 -9.13 13.28
N MET A 184 -14.24 -9.63 14.25
CA MET A 184 -14.45 -8.96 15.52
C MET A 184 -13.25 -9.22 16.44
N LEU A 185 -12.37 -8.23 16.58
CA LEU A 185 -11.12 -8.34 17.33
C LEU A 185 -11.16 -7.73 18.72
N GLN A 186 -12.23 -7.00 19.03
CA GLN A 186 -12.47 -6.39 20.33
C GLN A 186 -13.96 -6.35 20.63
N PRO A 187 -14.37 -6.24 21.92
CA PRO A 187 -15.77 -5.97 22.25
C PRO A 187 -16.26 -4.74 21.48
N GLY A 188 -17.50 -4.76 21.06
CA GLY A 188 -18.14 -3.62 20.41
C GLY A 188 -18.23 -2.39 21.33
N SER A 189 -18.97 -1.38 20.89
CA SER A 189 -19.20 -0.17 21.68
C SER A 189 -19.85 -0.50 23.03
N SER A 190 -19.40 0.14 24.10
CA SER A 190 -19.97 -0.03 25.45
C SER A 190 -21.45 0.43 25.55
N ILE A 191 -21.85 1.36 24.68
CA ILE A 191 -23.21 1.93 24.67
C ILE A 191 -24.05 1.50 23.45
N MET A 192 -23.44 0.84 22.47
CA MET A 192 -24.11 0.32 21.26
C MET A 192 -23.78 -1.16 21.08
N PRO A 193 -24.53 -2.08 21.75
CA PRO A 193 -24.27 -3.51 21.67
C PRO A 193 -24.29 -4.01 20.22
N GLY A 194 -23.31 -4.86 19.86
CA GLY A 194 -23.19 -5.41 18.50
C GLY A 194 -22.51 -4.53 17.47
N LYS A 195 -22.11 -3.29 17.80
CA LYS A 195 -21.35 -2.42 16.91
C LYS A 195 -19.88 -2.84 16.90
N VAL A 196 -19.42 -3.44 15.80
CA VAL A 196 -18.05 -3.85 15.58
C VAL A 196 -17.34 -2.83 14.71
N ASN A 197 -16.25 -2.25 15.22
CA ASN A 197 -15.47 -1.24 14.47
C ASN A 197 -14.34 -1.92 13.66
N PRO A 198 -13.97 -1.35 12.49
CA PRO A 198 -12.90 -1.86 11.63
C PRO A 198 -11.51 -1.42 12.13
N VAL A 199 -11.16 -1.83 13.38
CA VAL A 199 -10.02 -1.29 14.12
C VAL A 199 -8.66 -1.49 13.45
N ILE A 200 -8.46 -2.58 12.71
CA ILE A 200 -7.19 -2.81 12.01
C ILE A 200 -7.02 -1.84 10.84
N PRO A 201 -7.97 -1.68 9.89
CA PRO A 201 -7.90 -0.64 8.89
C PRO A 201 -7.75 0.78 9.47
N GLU A 202 -8.39 1.07 10.61
CA GLU A 202 -8.25 2.37 11.29
C GLU A 202 -6.83 2.57 11.83
N ALA A 203 -6.24 1.55 12.47
CA ALA A 203 -4.86 1.58 12.95
C ALA A 203 -3.87 1.77 11.79
N VAL A 204 -4.06 1.04 10.68
CA VAL A 204 -3.25 1.19 9.46
C VAL A 204 -3.34 2.62 8.91
N ALA A 205 -4.53 3.21 8.87
CA ALA A 205 -4.70 4.60 8.42
C ALA A 205 -3.94 5.61 9.31
N MET A 206 -3.96 5.42 10.65
CA MET A 206 -3.19 6.25 11.58
C MET A 206 -1.68 6.08 11.37
N ILE A 207 -1.20 4.86 11.21
CA ILE A 207 0.21 4.56 10.91
C ILE A 207 0.64 5.25 9.61
N CYS A 208 -0.16 5.17 8.56
CA CYS A 208 0.14 5.81 7.28
C CYS A 208 0.26 7.34 7.42
N ALA A 209 -0.63 7.97 8.19
CA ALA A 209 -0.54 9.41 8.47
C ALA A 209 0.76 9.76 9.23
N GLN A 210 1.15 8.95 10.23
CA GLN A 210 2.41 9.15 10.96
C GLN A 210 3.62 9.03 10.04
N VAL A 211 3.66 8.03 9.16
CA VAL A 211 4.77 7.83 8.21
C VAL A 211 4.89 8.99 7.21
N MET A 212 3.78 9.55 6.75
CA MET A 212 3.78 10.75 5.91
C MET A 212 4.38 11.97 6.65
N GLY A 213 4.07 12.12 7.93
CA GLY A 213 4.67 13.16 8.79
C GLY A 213 6.18 12.93 9.00
N ASN A 214 6.58 11.68 9.23
CA ASN A 214 7.99 11.30 9.36
C ASN A 214 8.78 11.61 8.07
N ASP A 215 8.21 11.35 6.89
CA ASP A 215 8.84 11.65 5.61
C ASP A 215 9.10 13.15 5.44
N LEU A 216 8.16 14.01 5.81
CA LEU A 216 8.36 15.45 5.80
C LEU A 216 9.50 15.86 6.76
N THR A 217 9.53 15.28 7.96
CA THR A 217 10.61 15.53 8.93
C THR A 217 11.97 15.12 8.38
N ILE A 218 12.07 13.94 7.75
CA ILE A 218 13.30 13.44 7.13
C ILE A 218 13.71 14.34 5.96
N THR A 219 12.79 14.82 5.15
CA THR A 219 13.06 15.74 4.04
C THR A 219 13.65 17.06 4.54
N VAL A 220 13.03 17.67 5.57
CA VAL A 220 13.56 18.91 6.18
C VAL A 220 14.92 18.68 6.82
N ALA A 221 15.09 17.57 7.52
CA ALA A 221 16.37 17.22 8.12
C ALA A 221 17.45 16.93 7.07
N GLY A 222 17.11 16.27 5.96
CA GLY A 222 18.03 15.95 4.87
C GLY A 222 18.64 17.20 4.24
N GLN A 223 17.85 18.25 4.01
CA GLN A 223 18.33 19.52 3.45
C GLN A 223 19.21 20.36 4.43
N SER A 224 19.26 19.97 5.71
CA SER A 224 19.96 20.75 6.75
C SER A 224 21.46 20.44 6.84
N GLY A 225 22.03 19.69 5.88
CA GLY A 225 23.46 19.47 5.79
C GLY A 225 24.23 20.76 5.49
N ASN A 226 25.34 20.95 6.20
CA ASN A 226 26.25 22.07 5.95
C ASN A 226 27.67 21.55 5.76
N PHE A 227 28.27 21.84 4.60
CA PHE A 227 29.60 21.39 4.25
C PHE A 227 29.73 19.85 4.39
N GLN A 228 30.56 19.33 5.26
CA GLN A 228 30.89 17.90 5.36
C GLN A 228 30.13 17.18 6.50
N LEU A 229 29.05 17.77 7.02
CA LEU A 229 28.23 17.14 8.07
C LEU A 229 26.76 17.55 7.98
N ASN A 230 25.88 16.63 8.33
CA ASN A 230 24.48 16.92 8.62
C ASN A 230 24.21 16.72 10.13
N VAL A 231 23.85 17.80 10.82
CA VAL A 231 23.62 17.78 12.29
C VAL A 231 22.27 17.14 12.67
N MET A 232 21.39 16.90 11.71
CA MET A 232 20.05 16.34 11.93
C MET A 232 20.02 14.79 11.87
N LEU A 233 21.17 14.12 11.85
CA LEU A 233 21.26 12.65 11.79
C LEU A 233 20.39 11.93 12.83
N PRO A 234 20.30 12.36 14.11
CA PRO A 234 19.48 11.65 15.08
C PRO A 234 18.00 11.67 14.75
N VAL A 235 17.46 12.78 14.24
CA VAL A 235 16.03 12.86 13.88
C VAL A 235 15.73 12.09 12.58
N ILE A 236 16.68 12.04 11.65
CA ILE A 236 16.58 11.18 10.45
C ILE A 236 16.54 9.70 10.87
N ALA A 237 17.48 9.26 11.71
CA ALA A 237 17.53 7.90 12.22
C ALA A 237 16.21 7.49 12.89
N TYR A 238 15.73 8.31 13.81
CA TYR A 238 14.51 8.04 14.56
C TYR A 238 13.30 7.86 13.64
N ASN A 239 13.04 8.84 12.77
CA ASN A 239 11.86 8.82 11.91
C ASN A 239 11.93 7.75 10.81
N LEU A 240 13.11 7.49 10.25
CA LEU A 240 13.29 6.46 9.22
C LEU A 240 13.07 5.05 9.78
N LEU A 241 13.72 4.72 10.90
CA LEU A 241 13.58 3.41 11.53
C LEU A 241 12.18 3.18 12.08
N GLN A 242 11.56 4.20 12.70
CA GLN A 242 10.17 4.15 13.14
C GLN A 242 9.23 3.88 11.96
N SER A 243 9.42 4.54 10.81
CA SER A 243 8.58 4.32 9.63
C SER A 243 8.68 2.90 9.09
N ILE A 244 9.89 2.32 9.07
CA ILE A 244 10.09 0.92 8.68
C ILE A 244 9.35 -0.02 9.62
N ASP A 245 9.45 0.19 10.93
CA ASP A 245 8.81 -0.64 11.96
C ASP A 245 7.29 -0.56 11.89
N LEU A 246 6.75 0.65 11.81
CA LEU A 246 5.31 0.89 11.74
C LEU A 246 4.70 0.25 10.49
N LEU A 247 5.33 0.40 9.32
CA LEU A 247 4.83 -0.17 8.07
C LEU A 247 4.96 -1.69 8.03
N SER A 248 6.01 -2.25 8.64
CA SER A 248 6.18 -3.70 8.75
C SER A 248 5.03 -4.31 9.56
N ASN A 249 4.75 -3.74 10.72
CA ASN A 249 3.65 -4.19 11.58
C ASN A 249 2.29 -3.97 10.93
N ALA A 250 2.07 -2.81 10.29
CA ALA A 250 0.83 -2.51 9.57
C ALA A 250 0.54 -3.53 8.47
N ALA A 251 1.56 -3.94 7.71
CA ALA A 251 1.42 -4.94 6.65
C ALA A 251 1.01 -6.32 7.21
N ILE A 252 1.63 -6.77 8.30
CA ILE A 252 1.29 -8.04 8.96
C ILE A 252 -0.14 -7.99 9.54
N GLU A 253 -0.46 -6.95 10.31
CA GLU A 253 -1.76 -6.82 10.95
C GLU A 253 -2.89 -6.72 9.91
N LEU A 254 -2.67 -5.99 8.83
CA LEU A 254 -3.62 -5.88 7.72
C LEU A 254 -3.82 -7.24 7.03
N ALA A 255 -2.72 -7.98 6.78
CA ALA A 255 -2.77 -9.30 6.19
C ALA A 255 -3.56 -10.27 7.08
N ASP A 256 -3.10 -10.49 8.30
CA ASP A 256 -3.57 -11.60 9.14
C ASP A 256 -4.92 -11.32 9.79
N LYS A 257 -5.18 -10.06 10.18
CA LYS A 257 -6.37 -9.69 10.97
C LYS A 257 -7.46 -8.98 10.18
N ALA A 258 -7.20 -8.61 8.93
CA ALA A 258 -8.23 -8.03 8.07
C ALA A 258 -8.41 -8.85 6.78
N ILE A 259 -7.39 -8.93 5.91
CA ILE A 259 -7.49 -9.57 4.59
C ILE A 259 -7.78 -11.08 4.69
N ALA A 260 -7.07 -11.79 5.57
CA ALA A 260 -7.26 -13.23 5.75
C ALA A 260 -8.67 -13.59 6.25
N GLY A 261 -9.21 -12.76 7.12
CA GLY A 261 -10.38 -13.11 7.94
C GLY A 261 -11.70 -12.49 7.50
N PHE A 262 -11.73 -11.53 6.55
CA PHE A 262 -13.02 -10.97 6.16
C PHE A 262 -13.89 -11.97 5.42
N THR A 263 -15.19 -11.93 5.70
CA THR A 263 -16.22 -12.70 4.99
C THR A 263 -16.97 -11.81 4.02
N VAL A 264 -17.50 -12.40 2.95
CA VAL A 264 -18.24 -11.68 1.91
C VAL A 264 -19.74 -11.83 2.15
N ASN A 265 -20.45 -10.72 2.17
CA ASN A 265 -21.91 -10.66 2.30
C ASN A 265 -22.55 -10.77 0.89
N LYS A 266 -22.48 -11.97 0.29
CA LYS A 266 -22.88 -12.19 -1.10
C LYS A 266 -24.32 -11.75 -1.38
N ALA A 267 -25.28 -12.04 -0.50
CA ALA A 267 -26.68 -11.64 -0.67
C ALA A 267 -26.82 -10.11 -0.79
N ARG A 268 -26.03 -9.35 -0.02
CA ARG A 268 -26.02 -7.88 -0.09
C ARG A 268 -25.45 -7.38 -1.40
N ILE A 269 -24.35 -7.99 -1.86
CA ILE A 269 -23.73 -7.67 -3.15
C ILE A 269 -24.68 -7.96 -4.30
N ASP A 270 -25.32 -9.14 -4.31
CA ASP A 270 -26.24 -9.55 -5.37
C ASP A 270 -27.48 -8.62 -5.42
N GLU A 271 -28.03 -8.23 -4.26
CA GLU A 271 -29.13 -7.27 -4.17
C GLU A 271 -28.76 -5.91 -4.78
N GLN A 272 -27.59 -5.37 -4.40
CA GLN A 272 -27.10 -4.07 -4.93
C GLN A 272 -26.85 -4.15 -6.43
N LEU A 273 -26.20 -5.22 -6.88
CA LEU A 273 -25.85 -5.41 -8.29
C LEU A 273 -27.10 -5.51 -9.18
N SER A 274 -28.14 -6.24 -8.73
CA SER A 274 -29.38 -6.41 -9.48
C SER A 274 -30.14 -5.09 -9.68
N LYS A 275 -29.97 -4.13 -8.79
CA LYS A 275 -30.60 -2.80 -8.84
C LYS A 275 -29.73 -1.73 -9.51
N ASN A 276 -28.50 -2.07 -9.93
CA ASN A 276 -27.57 -1.11 -10.50
C ASN A 276 -28.04 -0.63 -11.88
N PRO A 277 -28.50 0.64 -12.04
CA PRO A 277 -29.02 1.13 -13.30
C PRO A 277 -27.92 1.35 -14.34
N ILE A 278 -26.65 1.41 -13.95
CA ILE A 278 -25.51 1.66 -14.84
C ILE A 278 -25.21 0.45 -15.74
N LEU A 279 -25.73 -0.74 -15.41
CA LEU A 279 -25.66 -1.93 -16.27
C LEU A 279 -26.23 -1.66 -17.67
N VAL A 280 -27.14 -0.69 -17.82
CA VAL A 280 -27.66 -0.25 -19.13
C VAL A 280 -26.58 0.13 -20.12
N THR A 281 -25.41 0.53 -19.66
CA THR A 281 -24.27 0.89 -20.50
C THR A 281 -23.91 -0.24 -21.49
N ALA A 282 -24.14 -1.49 -21.11
CA ALA A 282 -23.94 -2.64 -21.98
C ALA A 282 -24.93 -2.70 -23.15
N LEU A 283 -26.11 -2.10 -23.01
CA LEU A 283 -27.12 -2.04 -24.06
C LEU A 283 -26.88 -0.87 -25.05
N ASN A 284 -26.07 0.13 -24.70
CA ASN A 284 -25.90 1.34 -25.52
C ASN A 284 -25.44 1.05 -26.96
N THR A 285 -24.69 -0.04 -27.16
CA THR A 285 -24.23 -0.48 -28.48
C THR A 285 -25.35 -1.01 -29.35
N VAL A 286 -26.47 -1.44 -28.75
CA VAL A 286 -27.62 -2.04 -29.45
C VAL A 286 -28.79 -1.05 -29.55
N ILE A 287 -29.10 -0.34 -28.44
CA ILE A 287 -30.28 0.50 -28.34
C ILE A 287 -30.00 2.03 -28.45
N GLY A 288 -28.72 2.40 -28.43
CA GLY A 288 -28.25 3.79 -28.39
C GLY A 288 -28.32 4.44 -27.02
N TYR A 289 -27.58 5.55 -26.86
CA TYR A 289 -27.39 6.22 -25.57
C TYR A 289 -28.69 6.82 -24.99
N GLU A 290 -29.51 7.46 -25.82
CA GLU A 290 -30.72 8.15 -25.35
C GLU A 290 -31.74 7.20 -24.72
N LEU A 291 -31.99 6.06 -25.40
CA LEU A 291 -32.89 5.04 -24.90
C LEU A 291 -32.30 4.37 -23.63
N GLY A 292 -31.00 4.11 -23.64
CA GLY A 292 -30.28 3.60 -22.44
C GLY A 292 -30.44 4.55 -21.25
N ALA A 293 -30.23 5.83 -21.43
CA ALA A 293 -30.41 6.83 -20.37
C ALA A 293 -31.84 6.90 -19.84
N LYS A 294 -32.86 6.77 -20.73
CA LYS A 294 -34.27 6.70 -20.34
C LYS A 294 -34.56 5.47 -19.49
N ILE A 295 -34.04 4.29 -19.87
CA ILE A 295 -34.20 3.04 -19.14
C ILE A 295 -33.59 3.15 -17.75
N ALA A 296 -32.32 3.61 -17.66
CA ALA A 296 -31.62 3.79 -16.38
C ALA A 296 -32.39 4.71 -15.43
N LYS A 297 -32.81 5.88 -15.92
CA LYS A 297 -33.58 6.85 -15.13
C LYS A 297 -34.90 6.30 -14.65
N THR A 298 -35.61 5.56 -15.49
CA THR A 298 -36.89 4.94 -15.14
C THR A 298 -36.72 3.85 -14.10
N ALA A 299 -35.71 2.97 -14.25
CA ALA A 299 -35.41 1.91 -13.29
C ALA A 299 -35.04 2.49 -11.92
N TYR A 300 -34.20 3.53 -11.90
CA TYR A 300 -33.84 4.23 -10.68
C TYR A 300 -35.05 4.87 -9.98
N GLN A 301 -35.90 5.58 -10.72
CA GLN A 301 -37.09 6.26 -10.18
C GLN A 301 -38.14 5.26 -9.64
N LYS A 302 -38.33 4.15 -10.33
CA LYS A 302 -39.28 3.09 -9.92
C LYS A 302 -38.70 2.17 -8.82
N GLY A 303 -37.36 2.15 -8.61
CA GLY A 303 -36.69 1.25 -7.69
C GLY A 303 -36.79 -0.23 -8.09
N VAL A 304 -36.91 -0.51 -9.40
CA VAL A 304 -37.04 -1.86 -9.97
C VAL A 304 -35.75 -2.27 -10.71
N PRO A 305 -35.55 -3.58 -10.93
CA PRO A 305 -34.44 -4.06 -11.75
C PRO A 305 -34.44 -3.45 -13.14
N LEU A 306 -33.25 -3.16 -13.67
CA LEU A 306 -33.05 -2.56 -14.97
C LEU A 306 -33.70 -3.40 -16.09
N ILE A 307 -33.61 -4.72 -16.00
CA ILE A 307 -34.13 -5.65 -17.01
C ILE A 307 -35.64 -5.52 -17.18
N ASP A 308 -36.38 -5.24 -16.13
CA ASP A 308 -37.84 -5.12 -16.19
C ASP A 308 -38.24 -3.90 -17.04
N VAL A 309 -37.52 -2.77 -16.86
CA VAL A 309 -37.74 -1.57 -17.65
C VAL A 309 -37.24 -1.74 -19.10
N ALA A 310 -36.14 -2.44 -19.29
CA ALA A 310 -35.63 -2.72 -20.64
C ALA A 310 -36.60 -3.58 -21.47
N LYS A 311 -37.28 -4.55 -20.85
CA LYS A 311 -38.35 -5.34 -21.47
C LYS A 311 -39.54 -4.47 -21.92
N GLU A 312 -39.88 -3.44 -21.12
CA GLU A 312 -40.99 -2.53 -21.44
C GLU A 312 -40.66 -1.56 -22.60
N LEU A 313 -39.41 -1.14 -22.76
CA LEU A 313 -38.99 -0.06 -23.60
C LEU A 313 -38.17 -0.46 -24.85
N THR A 314 -37.85 -1.76 -24.99
CA THR A 314 -37.10 -2.27 -26.15
C THR A 314 -37.81 -3.46 -26.78
N GLU A 315 -37.46 -3.77 -28.04
CA GLU A 315 -37.93 -4.98 -28.75
C GLU A 315 -37.03 -6.18 -28.53
N LEU A 316 -36.04 -6.07 -27.64
CA LEU A 316 -35.12 -7.17 -27.32
C LEU A 316 -35.83 -8.27 -26.52
N SER A 317 -35.56 -9.51 -26.91
CA SER A 317 -36.06 -10.67 -26.17
C SER A 317 -35.46 -10.73 -24.75
N GLU A 318 -36.15 -11.42 -23.86
CA GLU A 318 -35.65 -11.67 -22.50
C GLU A 318 -34.30 -12.39 -22.51
N GLU A 319 -34.08 -13.29 -23.45
CA GLU A 319 -32.85 -14.03 -23.61
C GLU A 319 -31.70 -13.12 -24.01
N GLU A 320 -31.93 -12.19 -24.96
CA GLU A 320 -30.94 -11.20 -25.37
C GLU A 320 -30.60 -10.21 -24.24
N LEU A 321 -31.62 -9.74 -23.52
CA LEU A 321 -31.40 -8.84 -22.36
C LEU A 321 -30.59 -9.52 -21.27
N ASN A 322 -30.92 -10.76 -20.91
CA ASN A 322 -30.15 -11.54 -19.94
C ASN A 322 -28.71 -11.76 -20.39
N ARG A 323 -28.48 -12.00 -21.69
CA ARG A 323 -27.14 -12.19 -22.23
C ARG A 323 -26.31 -10.92 -22.20
N LEU A 324 -26.90 -9.78 -22.61
CA LEU A 324 -26.22 -8.47 -22.69
C LEU A 324 -26.00 -7.84 -21.32
N LEU A 325 -26.92 -8.04 -20.39
CA LEU A 325 -26.88 -7.50 -19.03
C LEU A 325 -26.21 -8.45 -18.01
N ASP A 326 -25.66 -9.59 -18.45
CA ASP A 326 -24.97 -10.53 -17.57
C ASP A 326 -23.78 -9.85 -16.89
N PRO A 327 -23.86 -9.55 -15.57
CA PRO A 327 -22.83 -8.80 -14.89
C PRO A 327 -21.46 -9.52 -14.89
N GLU A 328 -21.46 -10.85 -14.90
CA GLU A 328 -20.21 -11.63 -14.92
C GLU A 328 -19.47 -11.44 -16.24
N LYS A 329 -20.19 -11.46 -17.38
CA LYS A 329 -19.59 -11.22 -18.69
C LYS A 329 -19.00 -9.81 -18.80
N LEU A 330 -19.68 -8.83 -18.23
CA LEU A 330 -19.23 -7.43 -18.25
C LEU A 330 -17.92 -7.21 -17.49
N THR A 331 -17.54 -8.09 -16.57
CA THR A 331 -16.25 -8.01 -15.87
C THR A 331 -15.05 -8.38 -16.74
N LYS A 332 -15.27 -8.99 -17.90
CA LYS A 332 -14.21 -9.47 -18.80
C LYS A 332 -13.76 -8.44 -19.82
N GLY A 333 -14.45 -7.30 -19.89
CA GLY A 333 -14.20 -6.27 -20.88
C GLY A 333 -14.65 -6.64 -22.30
N GLY A 334 -14.21 -5.87 -23.30
CA GLY A 334 -14.59 -6.08 -24.70
C GLY A 334 -15.94 -5.45 -25.07
N ILE A 335 -16.45 -5.78 -26.25
CA ILE A 335 -17.78 -5.38 -26.73
C ILE A 335 -18.72 -6.56 -26.42
N PRO A 336 -19.82 -6.35 -25.67
CA PRO A 336 -20.78 -7.42 -25.42
C PRO A 336 -21.38 -7.90 -26.75
N GLU A 337 -21.24 -9.19 -27.05
CA GLU A 337 -21.81 -9.87 -28.22
C GLU A 337 -23.12 -10.57 -27.88
#